data_21e749d1bf619b7f78d67fd25bf09963
#
_entry.id   21e749d1bf619b7f78d67fd25bf09963
#
_cell.length_a   1.000
_cell.length_b   1.000
_cell.length_c   1.000
_cell.angle_alpha   90.00
_cell.angle_beta   90.00
_cell.angle_gamma   90.00
#
_symmetry.space_group_name_H-M   'P 1'
#
loop_
_entity.id
_entity.type
_entity.pdbx_description
1 polymer ?
#
loop_
_entity_poly.entity_id
_entity_poly.type
_entity_poly.pdbx_seq_one_letter_code
_entity_poly.pdbx_strand_id
1 'polypeptide(L)'
;MSAQDSKLFVISGPSGAGKGTLVTRVRERRSNLGLTVSATTRAPRKGEVDGVNYFFLTREEFDRRVANGEFVEWAEVHGNCYGTLVSEVTSKLASGASLILEIDVQGALQVKERFPEAVLIFIKPPSLEVLRERLVGRGTETPETIELRMANAADELAFADRYDDVVVNDDLDRATDELVRVLDMHERI
;
A
#
# COMPACT_ATOMS: atom_id res chain seq x y z
N MET A 1 18.38 -12.11 -11.08
CA MET A 1 17.52 -11.16 -11.84
C MET A 1 18.34 -9.91 -12.06
N SER A 2 18.34 -9.35 -13.25
CA SER A 2 19.01 -8.06 -13.50
C SER A 2 18.19 -6.94 -12.86
N ALA A 3 18.82 -5.80 -12.52
CA ALA A 3 18.11 -4.63 -11.99
C ALA A 3 17.02 -4.10 -12.95
N GLN A 4 16.98 -4.59 -14.17
CA GLN A 4 16.03 -4.24 -15.23
C GLN A 4 14.69 -5.00 -15.11
N ASP A 5 14.61 -6.05 -14.27
CA ASP A 5 13.43 -6.92 -14.13
C ASP A 5 12.63 -6.62 -12.83
N SER A 6 13.16 -5.77 -11.94
CA SER A 6 12.49 -5.43 -10.69
C SER A 6 11.34 -4.43 -10.92
N LYS A 7 10.19 -4.67 -10.30
CA LYS A 7 8.98 -3.86 -10.44
C LYS A 7 8.55 -3.25 -9.11
N LEU A 8 7.95 -2.07 -9.20
CA LEU A 8 7.24 -1.45 -8.09
C LEU A 8 5.75 -1.75 -8.25
N PHE A 9 5.22 -2.58 -7.36
CA PHE A 9 3.80 -2.89 -7.27
C PHE A 9 3.15 -2.03 -6.20
N VAL A 10 2.09 -1.34 -6.55
CA VAL A 10 1.30 -0.53 -5.61
C VAL A 10 -0.03 -1.22 -5.39
N ILE A 11 -0.26 -1.68 -4.17
CA ILE A 11 -1.50 -2.35 -3.77
C ILE A 11 -2.37 -1.36 -3.01
N SER A 12 -3.54 -1.08 -3.55
CA SER A 12 -4.47 -0.11 -3.00
C SER A 12 -5.91 -0.66 -2.98
N GLY A 13 -6.83 0.11 -2.42
CA GLY A 13 -8.23 -0.26 -2.29
C GLY A 13 -8.79 0.12 -0.92
N PRO A 14 -10.09 -0.02 -0.69
CA PRO A 14 -10.76 0.50 0.49
C PRO A 14 -10.29 -0.15 1.79
N SER A 15 -10.43 0.60 2.87
CA SER A 15 -10.19 0.07 4.22
C SER A 15 -11.14 -1.10 4.48
N GLY A 16 -10.60 -2.24 4.93
CA GLY A 16 -11.40 -3.47 5.11
C GLY A 16 -11.39 -4.41 3.91
N ALA A 17 -10.85 -4.03 2.74
CA ALA A 17 -10.73 -4.92 1.57
C ALA A 17 -9.79 -6.11 1.79
N GLY A 18 -8.93 -6.08 2.83
CA GLY A 18 -8.03 -7.18 3.17
C GLY A 18 -6.64 -7.09 2.54
N LYS A 19 -6.21 -5.90 2.11
CA LYS A 19 -4.89 -5.65 1.50
C LYS A 19 -3.74 -6.24 2.31
N GLY A 20 -3.60 -5.86 3.57
CA GLY A 20 -2.48 -6.31 4.42
C GLY A 20 -2.43 -7.83 4.59
N THR A 21 -3.58 -8.49 4.68
CA THR A 21 -3.65 -9.96 4.76
C THR A 21 -3.17 -10.60 3.45
N LEU A 22 -3.61 -10.06 2.29
CA LEU A 22 -3.17 -10.54 0.99
C LEU A 22 -1.67 -10.31 0.78
N VAL A 23 -1.17 -9.11 1.09
CA VAL A 23 0.27 -8.78 1.00
C VAL A 23 1.12 -9.73 1.84
N THR A 24 0.69 -10.01 3.07
CA THR A 24 1.38 -10.96 3.96
C THR A 24 1.44 -12.33 3.33
N ARG A 25 0.32 -12.89 2.88
CA ARG A 25 0.26 -14.21 2.25
C ARG A 25 1.06 -14.32 0.95
N VAL A 26 1.01 -13.29 0.12
CA VAL A 26 1.81 -13.25 -1.12
C VAL A 26 3.30 -13.29 -0.78
N ARG A 27 3.75 -12.52 0.23
CA ARG A 27 5.15 -12.52 0.64
C ARG A 27 5.62 -13.85 1.25
N GLU A 28 4.74 -14.58 1.93
CA GLU A 28 5.03 -15.94 2.39
C GLU A 28 5.30 -16.89 1.22
N ARG A 29 4.62 -16.70 0.08
CA ARG A 29 4.81 -17.51 -1.14
C ARG A 29 5.96 -16.99 -2.01
N ARG A 30 6.30 -15.71 -1.91
CA ARG A 30 7.29 -15.01 -2.73
C ARG A 30 8.26 -14.23 -1.86
N SER A 31 9.27 -14.92 -1.35
CA SER A 31 10.28 -14.33 -0.44
C SER A 31 11.18 -13.27 -1.09
N ASN A 32 11.16 -13.16 -2.43
CA ASN A 32 11.91 -12.15 -3.18
C ASN A 32 11.20 -10.78 -3.25
N LEU A 33 9.96 -10.68 -2.75
CA LEU A 33 9.23 -9.41 -2.69
C LEU A 33 9.61 -8.61 -1.45
N GLY A 34 10.18 -7.42 -1.68
CA GLY A 34 10.50 -6.46 -0.63
C GLY A 34 9.27 -5.64 -0.20
N LEU A 35 9.33 -5.12 1.03
CA LEU A 35 8.47 -4.01 1.47
C LEU A 35 9.33 -2.76 1.65
N THR A 36 8.73 -1.61 1.40
CA THR A 36 9.33 -0.33 1.76
C THR A 36 9.16 -0.07 3.26
N VAL A 37 10.13 0.63 3.83
CA VAL A 37 10.00 1.18 5.18
C VAL A 37 9.48 2.62 5.05
N SER A 38 8.28 2.88 5.55
CA SER A 38 7.69 4.21 5.52
C SER A 38 8.35 5.14 6.54
N ALA A 39 8.36 6.44 6.26
CA ALA A 39 8.70 7.46 7.23
C ALA A 39 7.45 7.94 7.97
N THR A 40 7.59 8.36 9.23
CA THR A 40 6.51 8.92 10.03
C THR A 40 7.00 9.95 11.03
N THR A 41 6.12 10.92 11.35
CA THR A 41 6.35 11.87 12.45
C THR A 41 5.79 11.39 13.79
N ARG A 42 5.11 10.24 13.80
CA ARG A 42 4.64 9.60 15.02
C ARG A 42 5.82 9.10 15.85
N ALA A 43 5.78 9.33 17.15
CA ALA A 43 6.78 8.75 18.05
C ALA A 43 6.79 7.21 17.98
N PRO A 44 7.96 6.57 18.09
CA PRO A 44 8.05 5.11 18.11
C PRO A 44 7.30 4.51 19.30
N ARG A 45 6.63 3.39 19.09
CA ARG A 45 6.02 2.59 20.15
C ARG A 45 7.07 1.67 20.77
N LYS A 46 6.72 1.10 21.94
CA LYS A 46 7.60 0.13 22.61
C LYS A 46 7.90 -1.06 21.69
N GLY A 47 9.17 -1.27 21.40
CA GLY A 47 9.66 -2.36 20.54
C GLY A 47 9.79 -2.00 19.05
N GLU A 48 9.36 -0.82 18.62
CA GLU A 48 9.64 -0.34 17.27
C GLU A 48 11.07 0.17 17.14
N VAL A 49 11.71 -0.13 16.02
CA VAL A 49 13.11 0.21 15.71
C VAL A 49 13.15 1.11 14.48
N ASP A 50 13.91 2.21 14.57
CA ASP A 50 14.13 3.14 13.48
C ASP A 50 14.82 2.45 12.28
N GLY A 51 14.35 2.75 11.07
CA GLY A 51 14.83 2.11 9.84
C GLY A 51 14.35 0.68 9.61
N VAL A 52 13.62 0.10 10.56
CA VAL A 52 13.05 -1.26 10.46
C VAL A 52 11.52 -1.22 10.38
N ASN A 53 10.88 -0.62 11.37
CA ASN A 53 9.42 -0.48 11.40
C ASN A 53 8.96 0.78 10.67
N TYR A 54 9.64 1.87 10.93
CA TYR A 54 9.52 3.17 10.28
C TYR A 54 10.87 3.90 10.30
N PHE A 55 11.03 4.89 9.43
CA PHE A 55 11.96 6.00 9.64
C PHE A 55 11.24 7.04 10.48
N PHE A 56 11.62 7.17 11.76
CA PHE A 56 10.99 8.12 12.68
C PHE A 56 11.63 9.50 12.51
N LEU A 57 10.88 10.45 11.95
CA LEU A 57 11.34 11.80 11.66
C LEU A 57 10.66 12.82 12.59
N THR A 58 11.33 13.95 12.86
CA THR A 58 10.64 15.10 13.42
C THR A 58 9.70 15.71 12.38
N ARG A 59 8.71 16.50 12.81
CA ARG A 59 7.82 17.21 11.89
C ARG A 59 8.61 18.14 10.95
N GLU A 60 9.56 18.88 11.49
CA GLU A 60 10.44 19.77 10.72
C GLU A 60 11.24 19.04 9.65
N GLU A 61 11.81 17.89 10.00
CA GLU A 61 12.56 17.06 9.05
C GLU A 61 11.66 16.50 7.97
N PHE A 62 10.46 16.05 8.33
CA PHE A 62 9.47 15.54 7.38
C PHE A 62 9.07 16.64 6.38
N ASP A 63 8.68 17.82 6.88
CA ASP A 63 8.25 18.96 6.07
C ASP A 63 9.38 19.45 5.14
N ARG A 64 10.62 19.45 5.61
CA ARG A 64 11.80 19.74 4.79
C ARG A 64 11.96 18.75 3.65
N ARG A 65 11.79 17.46 3.91
CA ARG A 65 11.88 16.40 2.89
C ARG A 65 10.73 16.47 1.89
N VAL A 66 9.53 16.84 2.34
CA VAL A 66 8.39 17.13 1.44
C VAL A 66 8.75 18.27 0.49
N ALA A 67 9.26 19.39 1.02
CA ALA A 67 9.64 20.54 0.22
C ALA A 67 10.73 20.22 -0.81
N ASN A 68 11.64 19.32 -0.48
CA ASN A 68 12.70 18.83 -1.36
C ASN A 68 12.22 17.76 -2.37
N GLY A 69 10.97 17.34 -2.32
CA GLY A 69 10.44 16.28 -3.19
C GLY A 69 11.04 14.89 -2.93
N GLU A 70 11.45 14.59 -1.70
CA GLU A 70 12.10 13.33 -1.32
C GLU A 70 11.10 12.18 -1.08
N PHE A 71 9.79 12.46 -1.05
CA PHE A 71 8.74 11.44 -0.89
C PHE A 71 8.15 11.03 -2.24
N VAL A 72 7.87 9.74 -2.38
CA VAL A 72 7.08 9.18 -3.50
C VAL A 72 5.61 9.57 -3.33
N GLU A 73 5.11 9.40 -2.13
CA GLU A 73 3.78 9.78 -1.65
C GLU A 73 3.88 10.14 -0.16
N TRP A 74 2.96 10.95 0.31
CA TRP A 74 2.79 11.24 1.73
C TRP A 74 1.38 11.72 2.05
N ALA A 75 0.96 11.52 3.30
CA ALA A 75 -0.32 11.99 3.82
C ALA A 75 -0.21 12.31 5.32
N GLU A 76 -1.10 13.18 5.80
CA GLU A 76 -1.31 13.41 7.22
C GLU A 76 -2.52 12.60 7.70
N VAL A 77 -2.32 11.78 8.73
CA VAL A 77 -3.35 10.91 9.31
C VAL A 77 -3.35 11.09 10.83
N HIS A 78 -4.44 11.57 11.38
CA HIS A 78 -4.61 11.82 12.83
C HIS A 78 -3.48 12.67 13.43
N GLY A 79 -3.06 13.72 12.73
CA GLY A 79 -2.03 14.66 13.18
C GLY A 79 -0.59 14.17 13.06
N ASN A 80 -0.37 13.00 12.49
CA ASN A 80 0.96 12.50 12.14
C ASN A 80 1.10 12.36 10.64
N CYS A 81 2.29 12.64 10.13
CA CYS A 81 2.61 12.42 8.72
C CYS A 81 3.17 11.02 8.52
N TYR A 82 2.84 10.46 7.37
CA TYR A 82 3.35 9.18 6.87
C TYR A 82 3.70 9.34 5.41
N GLY A 83 4.72 8.63 4.94
CA GLY A 83 5.08 8.67 3.52
C GLY A 83 6.20 7.70 3.19
N THR A 84 6.40 7.46 1.91
CA THR A 84 7.43 6.58 1.38
C THR A 84 8.53 7.39 0.71
N LEU A 85 9.77 7.20 1.15
CA LEU A 85 10.93 7.91 0.60
C LEU A 85 11.30 7.37 -0.79
N VAL A 86 11.63 8.28 -1.71
CA VAL A 86 12.16 7.94 -3.04
C VAL A 86 13.43 7.10 -2.94
N SER A 87 14.32 7.46 -2.03
CA SER A 87 15.59 6.74 -1.80
C SER A 87 15.36 5.29 -1.36
N GLU A 88 14.34 5.04 -0.55
CA GLU A 88 13.95 3.68 -0.11
C GLU A 88 13.50 2.83 -1.30
N VAL A 89 12.65 3.37 -2.16
CA VAL A 89 12.17 2.68 -3.36
C VAL A 89 13.30 2.44 -4.35
N THR A 90 14.05 3.48 -4.69
CA THR A 90 15.09 3.40 -5.73
C THR A 90 16.25 2.47 -5.33
N SER A 91 16.68 2.52 -4.07
CA SER A 91 17.78 1.65 -3.60
C SER A 91 17.40 0.18 -3.63
N LYS A 92 16.17 -0.15 -3.23
CA LYS A 92 15.69 -1.53 -3.23
C LYS A 92 15.45 -2.06 -4.64
N LEU A 93 14.85 -1.28 -5.54
CA LEU A 93 14.71 -1.66 -6.94
C LEU A 93 16.09 -1.88 -7.59
N ALA A 94 17.06 -1.02 -7.30
CA ALA A 94 18.42 -1.16 -7.82
C ALA A 94 19.12 -2.43 -7.31
N SER A 95 18.71 -3.00 -6.18
CA SER A 95 19.22 -4.30 -5.70
C SER A 95 18.63 -5.50 -6.45
N GLY A 96 17.69 -5.28 -7.38
CA GLY A 96 17.03 -6.33 -8.16
C GLY A 96 15.83 -6.96 -7.46
N ALA A 97 15.36 -6.39 -6.35
CA ALA A 97 14.16 -6.84 -5.65
C ALA A 97 12.93 -6.09 -6.16
N SER A 98 11.88 -6.80 -6.53
CA SER A 98 10.56 -6.19 -6.71
C SER A 98 9.97 -5.77 -5.37
N LEU A 99 9.22 -4.67 -5.37
CA LEU A 99 8.68 -4.07 -4.15
C LEU A 99 7.16 -4.06 -4.17
N ILE A 100 6.58 -4.24 -2.99
CA ILE A 100 5.17 -3.94 -2.74
C ILE A 100 5.09 -2.69 -1.88
N LEU A 101 4.25 -1.75 -2.32
CA LEU A 101 3.85 -0.56 -1.60
C LEU A 101 2.35 -0.66 -1.32
N GLU A 102 1.96 -0.81 -0.05
CA GLU A 102 0.56 -0.86 0.39
C GLU A 102 0.15 0.53 0.88
N ILE A 103 -0.67 1.22 0.10
CA ILE A 103 -1.10 2.61 0.34
C ILE A 103 -2.56 2.83 -0.05
N ASP A 104 -3.09 4.02 0.26
CA ASP A 104 -4.42 4.42 -0.18
C ASP A 104 -4.44 4.83 -1.67
N VAL A 105 -5.65 5.13 -2.18
CA VAL A 105 -5.86 5.50 -3.59
C VAL A 105 -5.14 6.79 -3.96
N GLN A 106 -5.12 7.79 -3.07
CA GLN A 106 -4.49 9.08 -3.33
C GLN A 106 -2.97 8.92 -3.46
N GLY A 107 -2.37 8.16 -2.54
CA GLY A 107 -0.96 7.82 -2.59
C GLY A 107 -0.60 7.03 -3.85
N ALA A 108 -1.44 6.07 -4.26
CA ALA A 108 -1.21 5.28 -5.48
C ALA A 108 -1.11 6.16 -6.74
N LEU A 109 -1.96 7.16 -6.87
CA LEU A 109 -1.92 8.09 -8.00
C LEU A 109 -0.64 8.95 -8.00
N GLN A 110 -0.21 9.43 -6.82
CA GLN A 110 1.07 10.15 -6.68
C GLN A 110 2.26 9.25 -7.09
N VAL A 111 2.25 7.98 -6.70
CA VAL A 111 3.28 7.01 -7.11
C VAL A 111 3.31 6.87 -8.62
N LYS A 112 2.16 6.70 -9.28
CA LYS A 112 2.09 6.53 -10.75
C LYS A 112 2.62 7.73 -11.50
N GLU A 113 2.39 8.94 -11.01
CA GLU A 113 2.93 10.18 -11.61
C GLU A 113 4.47 10.21 -11.53
N ARG A 114 5.04 9.74 -10.42
CA ARG A 114 6.48 9.77 -10.16
C ARG A 114 7.23 8.56 -10.73
N PHE A 115 6.58 7.41 -10.73
CA PHE A 115 7.06 6.14 -11.29
C PHE A 115 6.05 5.61 -12.30
N PRO A 116 6.07 6.10 -13.56
CA PRO A 116 5.10 5.67 -14.59
C PRO A 116 5.10 4.15 -14.84
N GLU A 117 6.23 3.48 -14.60
CA GLU A 117 6.40 2.03 -14.73
C GLU A 117 5.86 1.24 -13.52
N ALA A 118 5.40 1.92 -12.45
CA ALA A 118 4.78 1.24 -11.32
C ALA A 118 3.47 0.58 -11.76
N VAL A 119 3.26 -0.66 -11.30
CA VAL A 119 2.05 -1.43 -11.56
C VAL A 119 1.06 -1.19 -10.43
N LEU A 120 -0.08 -0.61 -10.74
CA LEU A 120 -1.14 -0.35 -9.78
C LEU A 120 -2.12 -1.52 -9.73
N ILE A 121 -2.32 -2.11 -8.56
CA ILE A 121 -3.23 -3.24 -8.34
C ILE A 121 -4.29 -2.83 -7.31
N PHE A 122 -5.55 -2.87 -7.71
CA PHE A 122 -6.67 -2.53 -6.84
C PHE A 122 -7.26 -3.77 -6.18
N ILE A 123 -7.30 -3.79 -4.85
CA ILE A 123 -7.98 -4.86 -4.10
C ILE A 123 -9.42 -4.44 -3.83
N LYS A 124 -10.35 -5.15 -4.44
CA LYS A 124 -11.77 -4.89 -4.35
C LYS A 124 -12.45 -5.89 -3.42
N PRO A 125 -13.31 -5.46 -2.47
CA PRO A 125 -14.21 -6.38 -1.78
C PRO A 125 -15.25 -6.93 -2.77
N PRO A 126 -15.86 -8.09 -2.52
CA PRO A 126 -16.88 -8.64 -3.42
C PRO A 126 -18.13 -7.76 -3.49
N SER A 127 -18.48 -7.09 -2.40
CA SER A 127 -19.55 -6.10 -2.35
C SER A 127 -19.35 -5.12 -1.20
N LEU A 128 -20.12 -4.02 -1.18
CA LEU A 128 -20.14 -3.06 -0.07
C LEU A 128 -20.73 -3.67 1.21
N GLU A 129 -21.68 -4.59 1.10
CA GLU A 129 -22.28 -5.31 2.23
C GLU A 129 -21.21 -6.14 2.95
N VAL A 130 -20.42 -6.93 2.21
CA VAL A 130 -19.32 -7.72 2.77
C VAL A 130 -18.25 -6.81 3.38
N LEU A 131 -17.98 -5.67 2.76
CA LEU A 131 -17.04 -4.69 3.32
C LEU A 131 -17.54 -4.19 4.69
N ARG A 132 -18.81 -3.82 4.78
CA ARG A 132 -19.45 -3.40 6.04
C ARG A 132 -19.35 -4.48 7.11
N GLU A 133 -19.68 -5.73 6.78
CA GLU A 133 -19.56 -6.86 7.71
C GLU A 133 -18.13 -7.02 8.24
N ARG A 134 -17.13 -6.88 7.37
CA ARG A 134 -15.71 -6.95 7.76
C ARG A 134 -15.30 -5.79 8.69
N LEU A 135 -15.80 -4.58 8.46
CA LEU A 135 -15.53 -3.43 9.33
C LEU A 135 -16.19 -3.59 10.70
N VAL A 136 -17.46 -4.01 10.73
CA VAL A 136 -18.18 -4.30 11.99
C VAL A 136 -17.52 -5.44 12.77
N GLY A 137 -17.13 -6.51 12.07
CA GLY A 137 -16.53 -7.70 12.68
C GLY A 137 -15.19 -7.46 13.39
N ARG A 138 -14.50 -6.35 13.11
CA ARG A 138 -13.29 -5.95 13.83
C ARG A 138 -13.56 -5.53 15.28
N GLY A 139 -14.77 -5.06 15.58
CA GLY A 139 -15.18 -4.69 16.95
C GLY A 139 -14.42 -3.51 17.56
N THR A 140 -13.61 -2.80 16.78
CA THR A 140 -12.74 -1.71 17.25
C THR A 140 -13.24 -0.31 16.86
N GLU A 141 -14.36 -0.24 16.12
CA GLU A 141 -14.81 1.00 15.50
C GLU A 141 -16.23 1.37 15.97
N THR A 142 -16.48 2.67 16.07
CA THR A 142 -17.83 3.18 16.37
C THR A 142 -18.72 3.12 15.12
N PRO A 143 -20.05 3.09 15.24
CA PRO A 143 -20.96 3.15 14.11
C PRO A 143 -20.69 4.33 13.16
N GLU A 144 -20.40 5.50 13.71
CA GLU A 144 -20.09 6.71 12.93
C GLU A 144 -18.82 6.54 12.11
N THR A 145 -17.80 5.90 12.68
CA THR A 145 -16.54 5.59 11.96
C THR A 145 -16.80 4.60 10.82
N ILE A 146 -17.65 3.61 11.04
CA ILE A 146 -18.03 2.64 10.00
C ILE A 146 -18.74 3.33 8.84
N GLU A 147 -19.73 4.21 9.12
CA GLU A 147 -20.43 4.96 8.06
C GLU A 147 -19.47 5.85 7.25
N LEU A 148 -18.56 6.56 7.93
CA LEU A 148 -17.54 7.36 7.26
C LEU A 148 -16.65 6.49 6.34
N ARG A 149 -16.20 5.33 6.83
CA ARG A 149 -15.38 4.41 6.03
C ARG A 149 -16.14 3.81 4.85
N MET A 150 -17.44 3.56 5.02
CA MET A 150 -18.30 3.08 3.93
C MET A 150 -18.48 4.14 2.84
N ALA A 151 -18.67 5.42 3.23
CA ALA A 151 -18.72 6.52 2.28
C ALA A 151 -17.39 6.66 1.51
N ASN A 152 -16.27 6.68 2.22
CA ASN A 152 -14.95 6.75 1.59
C ASN A 152 -14.69 5.54 0.66
N ALA A 153 -15.14 4.34 1.05
CA ALA A 153 -14.97 3.14 0.24
C ALA A 153 -15.73 3.21 -1.09
N ALA A 154 -16.92 3.83 -1.10
CA ALA A 154 -17.68 4.04 -2.34
C ALA A 154 -16.91 4.96 -3.30
N ASP A 155 -16.33 6.05 -2.77
CA ASP A 155 -15.51 6.97 -3.55
C ASP A 155 -14.22 6.28 -4.05
N GLU A 156 -13.54 5.51 -3.19
CA GLU A 156 -12.32 4.78 -3.55
C GLU A 156 -12.57 3.72 -4.63
N LEU A 157 -13.71 3.01 -4.58
CA LEU A 157 -14.09 2.03 -5.59
C LEU A 157 -14.27 2.64 -6.99
N ALA A 158 -14.65 3.91 -7.07
CA ALA A 158 -14.77 4.61 -8.35
C ALA A 158 -13.41 4.80 -9.07
N PHE A 159 -12.30 4.66 -8.35
CA PHE A 159 -10.96 4.76 -8.95
C PHE A 159 -10.43 3.42 -9.48
N ALA A 160 -11.13 2.30 -9.29
CA ALA A 160 -10.64 0.98 -9.69
C ALA A 160 -10.26 0.92 -11.18
N ASP A 161 -10.98 1.61 -12.06
CA ASP A 161 -10.73 1.66 -13.51
C ASP A 161 -9.42 2.41 -13.89
N ARG A 162 -8.76 3.06 -12.94
CA ARG A 162 -7.46 3.72 -13.14
C ARG A 162 -6.26 2.83 -12.82
N TYR A 163 -6.53 1.61 -12.39
CA TYR A 163 -5.50 0.65 -12.02
C TYR A 163 -5.20 -0.29 -13.18
N ASP A 164 -3.97 -0.79 -13.21
CA ASP A 164 -3.53 -1.73 -14.25
C ASP A 164 -4.22 -3.09 -14.07
N ASP A 165 -4.48 -3.50 -12.80
CA ASP A 165 -5.19 -4.74 -12.47
C ASP A 165 -6.14 -4.56 -11.28
N VAL A 166 -7.19 -5.38 -11.23
CA VAL A 166 -8.16 -5.45 -10.13
C VAL A 166 -8.27 -6.89 -9.63
N VAL A 167 -8.05 -7.10 -8.34
CA VAL A 167 -8.21 -8.40 -7.67
C VAL A 167 -9.39 -8.33 -6.72
N VAL A 168 -10.37 -9.24 -6.88
CA VAL A 168 -11.54 -9.32 -5.99
C VAL A 168 -11.21 -10.25 -4.82
N ASN A 169 -11.20 -9.71 -3.60
CA ASN A 169 -10.95 -10.47 -2.38
C ASN A 169 -12.26 -10.97 -1.77
N ASP A 170 -12.88 -11.96 -2.42
CA ASP A 170 -14.05 -12.68 -1.94
C ASP A 170 -13.65 -13.94 -1.14
N ASP A 171 -12.72 -14.73 -1.67
CA ASP A 171 -12.05 -15.84 -1.00
C ASP A 171 -10.55 -15.54 -0.90
N LEU A 172 -9.99 -15.68 0.29
CA LEU A 172 -8.62 -15.24 0.56
C LEU A 172 -7.56 -16.08 -0.20
N ASP A 173 -7.77 -17.39 -0.35
CA ASP A 173 -6.81 -18.26 -1.04
C ASP A 173 -6.85 -18.00 -2.55
N ARG A 174 -8.05 -17.88 -3.13
CA ARG A 174 -8.24 -17.52 -4.53
C ARG A 174 -7.67 -16.14 -4.86
N ALA A 175 -7.97 -15.14 -4.05
CA ALA A 175 -7.44 -13.79 -4.23
C ALA A 175 -5.92 -13.73 -4.09
N THR A 176 -5.34 -14.54 -3.20
CA THR A 176 -3.88 -14.68 -3.09
C THR A 176 -3.28 -15.29 -4.35
N ASP A 177 -3.88 -16.37 -4.89
CA ASP A 177 -3.44 -17.01 -6.14
C ASP A 177 -3.54 -16.06 -7.32
N GLU A 178 -4.61 -15.27 -7.40
CA GLU A 178 -4.80 -14.26 -8.44
C GLU A 178 -3.75 -13.15 -8.33
N LEU A 179 -3.52 -12.62 -7.14
CA LEU A 179 -2.51 -11.59 -6.92
C LEU A 179 -1.10 -12.07 -7.27
N VAL A 180 -0.74 -13.30 -6.89
CA VAL A 180 0.55 -13.91 -7.30
C VAL A 180 0.66 -13.98 -8.82
N ARG A 181 -0.40 -14.41 -9.52
CA ARG A 181 -0.40 -14.47 -11.00
C ARG A 181 -0.23 -13.10 -11.65
N VAL A 182 -0.90 -12.08 -11.11
CA VAL A 182 -0.75 -10.69 -11.60
C VAL A 182 0.70 -10.22 -11.43
N LEU A 183 1.30 -10.42 -10.26
CA LEU A 183 2.70 -10.05 -10.03
C LEU A 183 3.65 -10.78 -11.00
N ASP A 184 3.47 -12.11 -11.17
CA ASP A 184 4.29 -12.91 -12.07
C ASP A 184 4.17 -12.47 -13.53
N MET A 185 2.99 -12.06 -13.97
CA MET A 185 2.75 -11.57 -15.33
C MET A 185 3.55 -10.30 -15.61
N HIS A 186 3.53 -9.36 -14.70
CA HIS A 186 4.23 -8.07 -14.87
C HIS A 186 5.76 -8.18 -14.72
N GLU A 187 6.27 -9.17 -13.99
CA GLU A 187 7.72 -9.40 -13.88
C GLU A 187 8.32 -10.10 -15.10
N ARG A 188 7.50 -10.77 -15.93
CA ARG A 188 7.96 -11.50 -17.13
C ARG A 188 8.02 -10.65 -18.39
N ILE A 189 7.55 -9.42 -18.32
CA ILE A 189 7.55 -8.46 -19.42
C ILE A 189 8.77 -7.55 -19.28
#